data_7ff4bacd099a130d0347340ef35fdc49
#
_entry.id   7ff4bacd099a130d0347340ef35fdc49
#
_cell.length_a   1.000
_cell.length_b   1.000
_cell.length_c   1.000
_cell.angle_alpha   90.00
_cell.angle_beta   90.00
_cell.angle_gamma   90.00
#
_symmetry.space_group_name_H-M   'P 1'
#
loop_
_entity.id
_entity.type
_entity.pdbx_description
1 polymer ?
#
loop_
_entity_poly.entity_id
_entity_poly.type
_entity_poly.pdbx_seq_one_letter_code
_entity_poly.pdbx_strand_id
1 'polypeptide(L)'
;MNYSELHEDKKRGTFDFPIELYYVEPGAPRYQMPLHWHLEYELILVLQGSFTLSLDGRQTELQAGDSAWIADGVIHGGAPHDCIYECVVFDLGTLLQDTPVCTKSA
;
A
#
# COMPACT_ATOMS: atom_id res chain seq x y z
N MET A 1 6.27 -15.65 12.63
CA MET A 1 6.23 -15.49 11.17
C MET A 1 7.55 -14.94 10.67
N ASN A 2 8.08 -15.52 9.61
CA ASN A 2 9.33 -15.07 9.02
C ASN A 2 9.05 -13.91 8.05
N TYR A 3 9.91 -12.89 8.07
CA TYR A 3 9.80 -11.74 7.15
C TYR A 3 9.67 -12.17 5.68
N SER A 4 10.50 -13.14 5.24
CA SER A 4 10.46 -13.59 3.86
C SER A 4 9.15 -14.28 3.48
N GLU A 5 8.46 -14.92 4.45
CA GLU A 5 7.17 -15.56 4.19
C GLU A 5 6.04 -14.56 3.95
N LEU A 6 6.22 -13.32 4.38
CA LEU A 6 5.23 -12.25 4.23
C LEU A 6 5.44 -11.43 2.95
N HIS A 7 6.45 -11.78 2.15
CA HIS A 7 6.74 -11.06 0.91
C HIS A 7 5.64 -11.30 -0.12
N GLU A 8 5.03 -10.21 -0.56
CA GLU A 8 4.12 -10.23 -1.69
C GLU A 8 4.90 -9.88 -2.95
N ASP A 9 5.22 -10.89 -3.75
CA ASP A 9 5.96 -10.72 -5.00
C ASP A 9 4.96 -10.71 -6.15
N LYS A 10 4.45 -9.54 -6.47
CA LYS A 10 3.44 -9.36 -7.50
C LYS A 10 3.84 -8.18 -8.40
N LYS A 11 3.77 -8.40 -9.70
CA LYS A 11 3.94 -7.31 -10.65
C LYS A 11 2.70 -6.43 -10.67
N ARG A 12 2.91 -5.12 -10.58
CA ARG A 12 1.83 -4.14 -10.59
C ARG A 12 2.03 -3.15 -11.71
N GLY A 13 0.92 -2.76 -12.36
CA GLY A 13 0.97 -1.88 -13.51
C GLY A 13 1.66 -2.53 -14.69
N THR A 14 2.31 -1.73 -15.50
CA THR A 14 3.06 -2.18 -16.67
C THR A 14 4.52 -1.83 -16.51
N PHE A 15 5.38 -2.37 -17.37
CA PHE A 15 6.80 -2.02 -17.40
C PHE A 15 7.01 -0.50 -17.52
N ASP A 16 6.21 0.17 -18.35
CA ASP A 16 6.32 1.60 -18.59
C ASP A 16 5.58 2.43 -17.53
N PHE A 17 4.65 1.81 -16.81
CA PHE A 17 3.82 2.51 -15.83
C PHE A 17 3.58 1.59 -14.62
N PRO A 18 4.57 1.45 -13.73
CA PRO A 18 4.50 0.52 -12.60
C PRO A 18 3.69 1.08 -11.43
N ILE A 19 2.43 1.45 -11.70
CA ILE A 19 1.48 1.95 -10.71
C ILE A 19 0.20 1.14 -10.83
N GLU A 20 -0.34 0.74 -9.68
CA GLU A 20 -1.61 0.03 -9.61
C GLU A 20 -2.51 0.67 -8.57
N LEU A 21 -3.75 0.91 -8.95
CA LEU A 21 -4.78 1.43 -8.04
C LEU A 21 -5.75 0.32 -7.71
N TYR A 22 -5.97 0.10 -6.41
CA TYR A 22 -6.96 -0.83 -5.90
C TYR A 22 -8.07 -0.05 -5.20
N TYR A 23 -9.31 -0.25 -5.64
CA TYR A 23 -10.50 0.25 -4.95
C TYR A 23 -11.14 -0.93 -4.24
N VAL A 24 -11.30 -0.81 -2.91
CA VAL A 24 -11.69 -1.94 -2.08
C VAL A 24 -12.93 -1.57 -1.26
N GLU A 25 -13.95 -2.41 -1.34
CA GLU A 25 -15.18 -2.24 -0.59
C GLU A 25 -15.57 -3.56 0.10
N PRO A 26 -16.53 -3.54 1.06
CA PRO A 26 -16.95 -4.76 1.74
C PRO A 26 -17.39 -5.83 0.74
N GLY A 27 -16.97 -7.07 1.00
CA GLY A 27 -17.23 -8.19 0.11
C GLY A 27 -16.17 -8.44 -0.95
N ALA A 28 -15.23 -7.51 -1.15
CA ALA A 28 -14.13 -7.71 -2.07
C ALA A 28 -13.13 -8.73 -1.51
N PRO A 29 -12.48 -9.53 -2.37
CA PRO A 29 -11.49 -10.52 -1.92
C PRO A 29 -10.33 -9.90 -1.11
N ARG A 30 -10.00 -8.64 -1.38
CA ARG A 30 -8.90 -7.93 -0.72
C ARG A 30 -9.37 -7.07 0.45
N TYR A 31 -10.60 -7.20 0.88
CA TYR A 31 -11.17 -6.34 1.92
C TYR A 31 -10.35 -6.41 3.21
N GLN A 32 -10.09 -7.61 3.71
CA GLN A 32 -9.15 -7.82 4.82
C GLN A 32 -7.73 -7.83 4.27
N MET A 33 -6.84 -7.10 4.92
CA MET A 33 -5.46 -6.99 4.47
C MET A 33 -4.56 -7.74 5.45
N PRO A 34 -4.12 -8.96 5.13
CA PRO A 34 -3.20 -9.69 6.00
C PRO A 34 -1.84 -9.01 6.03
N LEU A 35 -1.07 -9.29 7.07
CA LEU A 35 0.29 -8.75 7.17
C LEU A 35 1.13 -9.24 6.01
N HIS A 36 1.79 -8.30 5.34
CA HIS A 36 2.65 -8.58 4.19
C HIS A 36 3.64 -7.44 3.98
N TRP A 37 4.59 -7.63 3.10
CA TRP A 37 5.46 -6.57 2.65
C TRP A 37 5.77 -6.74 1.15
N HIS A 38 6.14 -5.65 0.51
CA HIS A 38 6.55 -5.63 -0.89
C HIS A 38 7.57 -4.51 -1.10
N LEU A 39 8.23 -4.54 -2.24
CA LEU A 39 9.27 -3.55 -2.55
C LEU A 39 8.71 -2.22 -3.06
N GLU A 40 7.43 -2.18 -3.40
CA GLU A 40 6.77 -0.97 -3.82
C GLU A 40 6.37 -0.11 -2.62
N TYR A 41 6.22 1.18 -2.85
CA TYR A 41 5.56 2.10 -1.92
C TYR A 41 4.06 1.98 -2.04
N GLU A 42 3.35 2.34 -0.99
CA GLU A 42 1.90 2.28 -0.99
C GLU A 42 1.32 3.50 -0.29
N LEU A 43 0.23 4.03 -0.85
CA LEU A 43 -0.59 5.05 -0.21
C LEU A 43 -1.97 4.46 0.02
N ILE A 44 -2.43 4.47 1.27
CA ILE A 44 -3.78 4.04 1.61
C ILE A 44 -4.62 5.28 1.89
N LEU A 45 -5.80 5.36 1.28
CA LEU A 45 -6.75 6.44 1.49
C LEU A 45 -8.10 5.84 1.89
N VAL A 46 -8.61 6.23 3.06
CA VAL A 46 -9.90 5.78 3.55
C VAL A 46 -10.98 6.73 3.03
N LEU A 47 -11.95 6.19 2.31
CA LEU A 47 -13.03 6.96 1.71
C LEU A 47 -14.28 6.94 2.57
N GLN A 48 -14.54 5.83 3.27
CA GLN A 48 -15.71 5.65 4.12
C GLN A 48 -15.37 4.69 5.25
N GLY A 49 -15.98 4.90 6.43
CA GLY A 49 -15.76 4.03 7.57
C GLY A 49 -14.42 4.25 8.23
N SER A 50 -13.83 3.18 8.74
CA SER A 50 -12.53 3.24 9.39
C SER A 50 -11.69 2.03 9.03
N PHE A 51 -10.37 2.16 9.23
CA PHE A 51 -9.41 1.12 8.90
C PHE A 51 -8.34 1.09 9.99
N THR A 52 -8.17 -0.05 10.65
CA THR A 52 -7.10 -0.24 11.64
C THR A 52 -5.85 -0.69 10.89
N LEU A 53 -4.91 0.21 10.70
CA LEU A 53 -3.67 -0.05 9.97
C LEU A 53 -2.58 -0.53 10.93
N SER A 54 -1.94 -1.63 10.59
CA SER A 54 -0.77 -2.14 11.29
C SER A 54 0.48 -1.85 10.46
N LEU A 55 1.42 -1.10 11.02
CA LEU A 55 2.70 -0.78 10.41
C LEU A 55 3.81 -1.19 11.35
N ASP A 56 4.60 -2.18 10.94
CA ASP A 56 5.78 -2.63 11.69
C ASP A 56 5.47 -2.85 13.18
N GLY A 57 4.34 -3.52 13.45
CA GLY A 57 3.91 -3.84 14.81
C GLY A 57 3.14 -2.74 15.52
N ARG A 58 2.96 -1.57 14.91
CA ARG A 58 2.18 -0.46 15.48
C ARG A 58 0.84 -0.36 14.80
N GLN A 59 -0.20 -0.10 15.58
CA GLN A 59 -1.55 0.06 15.05
C GLN A 59 -1.97 1.52 15.09
N THR A 60 -2.61 1.94 14.01
CA THR A 60 -3.16 3.29 13.87
C THR A 60 -4.54 3.17 13.25
N GLU A 61 -5.52 3.89 13.79
CA GLU A 61 -6.84 3.90 13.21
C GLU A 61 -7.00 5.07 12.24
N LEU A 62 -7.39 4.76 11.02
CA LEU A 62 -7.66 5.75 9.98
C LEU A 62 -9.16 5.90 9.83
N GLN A 63 -9.62 7.14 9.80
CA GLN A 63 -11.02 7.49 9.56
C GLN A 63 -11.19 7.95 8.11
N ALA A 64 -12.43 8.08 7.67
CA ALA A 64 -12.72 8.61 6.33
C ALA A 64 -12.02 9.96 6.14
N GLY A 65 -11.30 10.09 5.03
CA GLY A 65 -10.50 11.26 4.72
C GLY A 65 -9.04 11.16 5.13
N ASP A 66 -8.69 10.19 5.98
CA ASP A 66 -7.30 9.97 6.37
C ASP A 66 -6.55 9.17 5.31
N SER A 67 -5.25 9.38 5.25
CA SER A 67 -4.36 8.63 4.39
C SER A 67 -3.12 8.20 5.15
N ALA A 68 -2.46 7.15 4.66
CA ALA A 68 -1.22 6.66 5.24
C ALA A 68 -0.24 6.30 4.15
N TRP A 69 1.01 6.65 4.36
CA TRP A 69 2.12 6.33 3.48
C TRP A 69 2.87 5.13 4.04
N ILE A 70 3.07 4.12 3.20
CA ILE A 70 3.81 2.91 3.58
C ILE A 70 5.06 2.83 2.72
N ALA A 71 6.22 2.89 3.38
CA ALA A 71 7.49 2.80 2.70
C ALA A 71 7.75 1.35 2.21
N ASP A 72 8.64 1.23 1.25
CA ASP A 72 9.03 -0.06 0.72
C ASP A 72 9.60 -0.97 1.83
N GLY A 73 9.26 -2.25 1.77
CA GLY A 73 9.78 -3.26 2.68
C GLY A 73 9.15 -3.28 4.07
N VAL A 74 8.23 -2.36 4.39
CA VAL A 74 7.59 -2.31 5.71
C VAL A 74 6.47 -3.36 5.80
N ILE A 75 6.50 -4.17 6.85
CA ILE A 75 5.41 -5.12 7.11
C ILE A 75 4.16 -4.34 7.49
N HIS A 76 3.09 -4.54 6.75
CA HIS A 76 1.83 -3.84 6.98
C HIS A 76 0.64 -4.74 6.70
N GLY A 77 -0.48 -4.35 7.25
CA GLY A 77 -1.75 -5.01 7.06
C GLY A 77 -2.82 -4.22 7.78
N GLY A 78 -4.02 -4.72 7.80
CA GLY A 78 -5.06 -4.01 8.49
C GLY A 78 -6.43 -4.65 8.42
N ALA A 79 -7.33 -4.11 9.24
CA ALA A 79 -8.70 -4.54 9.35
C ALA A 79 -9.63 -3.38 9.06
N PRO A 80 -10.41 -3.47 7.97
CA PRO A 80 -11.44 -2.46 7.67
C PRO A 80 -12.69 -2.67 8.52
N HIS A 81 -13.41 -1.58 8.80
CA HIS A 81 -14.63 -1.56 9.56
C HIS A 81 -15.66 -0.73 8.80
N ASP A 82 -16.61 -1.41 8.14
CA ASP A 82 -17.58 -0.76 7.23
C ASP A 82 -16.87 0.23 6.31
N CYS A 83 -15.79 -0.19 5.71
CA CYS A 83 -14.80 0.69 5.11
C CYS A 83 -14.78 0.55 3.59
N ILE A 84 -14.63 1.69 2.94
CA ILE A 84 -14.24 1.75 1.52
C ILE A 84 -12.89 2.47 1.49
N TYR A 85 -11.91 1.86 0.87
CA TYR A 85 -10.58 2.45 0.81
C TYR A 85 -9.91 2.20 -0.54
N GLU A 86 -8.94 3.02 -0.83
CA GLU A 86 -8.11 2.88 -2.03
C GLU A 86 -6.66 2.67 -1.62
N CYS A 87 -5.97 1.87 -2.42
CA CYS A 87 -4.52 1.67 -2.28
C CYS A 87 -3.87 1.99 -3.61
N VAL A 88 -2.86 2.85 -3.58
CA VAL A 88 -2.00 3.10 -4.74
C VAL A 88 -0.65 2.49 -4.43
N VAL A 89 -0.25 1.52 -5.24
CA VAL A 89 1.02 0.81 -5.07
C VAL A 89 1.90 1.11 -6.28
N PHE A 90 3.13 1.52 -6.04
CA PHE A 90 4.00 1.92 -7.13
C PHE A 90 5.47 1.67 -6.82
N ASP A 91 6.23 1.41 -7.87
CA ASP A 91 7.69 1.25 -7.79
C ASP A 91 8.34 2.61 -8.03
N LEU A 92 8.66 3.29 -6.93
CA LEU A 92 9.23 4.64 -7.00
C LEU A 92 10.61 4.62 -7.68
N GLY A 93 11.42 3.60 -7.41
CA GLY A 93 12.75 3.49 -8.02
C GLY A 93 12.68 3.42 -9.54
N THR A 94 11.77 2.61 -10.06
CA THR A 94 11.58 2.48 -11.52
C THR A 94 11.06 3.79 -12.11
N LEU A 95 10.11 4.44 -11.44
CA LEU A 95 9.56 5.72 -11.90
C LEU A 95 10.65 6.79 -11.96
N LEU A 96 11.50 6.86 -10.93
CA LEU A 96 12.57 7.86 -10.87
C LEU A 96 13.68 7.61 -11.88
N GLN A 97 13.90 6.36 -12.27
CA GLN A 97 14.90 6.04 -13.30
C GLN A 97 14.56 6.67 -14.64
N ASP A 98 13.27 6.80 -14.95
CA ASP A 98 12.81 7.42 -16.19
C ASP A 98 12.76 8.95 -16.10
N THR A 99 13.12 9.51 -14.95
CA THR A 99 13.07 10.95 -14.72
C THR A 99 14.35 11.40 -14.03
N PRO A 100 15.47 11.53 -14.81
CA PRO A 100 16.78 11.83 -14.23
C PRO A 100 16.84 13.11 -13.38
N VAL A 101 15.99 14.10 -13.70
CA VAL A 101 15.94 15.35 -12.93
C VAL A 101 15.46 15.09 -11.52
N CYS A 102 14.48 14.22 -11.33
CA CYS A 102 13.97 13.86 -10.01
C CYS A 102 15.02 13.13 -9.19
N THR A 103 15.79 12.22 -9.80
CA THR A 103 16.83 11.49 -9.10
C THR A 103 17.97 12.39 -8.66
N LYS A 104 18.25 13.47 -9.41
CA LYS A 104 19.30 14.42 -9.05
C LYS A 104 18.90 15.34 -7.89
N SER A 105 17.62 15.59 -7.72
CA SER A 105 17.12 16.46 -6.66
C SER A 105 16.81 15.70 -5.37
N ALA A 106 16.88 14.39 -5.41
CA ALA A 106 16.71 13.56 -4.21
C ALA A 106 18.05 13.47 -3.47
#